data_e9951462bcffcfa61b04e3caf3e7e039
#
_entry.id   e9951462bcffcfa61b04e3caf3e7e039
#
_cell.length_a   1.000
_cell.length_b   1.000
_cell.length_c   1.000
_cell.angle_alpha   90.00
_cell.angle_beta   90.00
_cell.angle_gamma   90.00
#
_symmetry.space_group_name_H-M   'P 1'
#
loop_
_entity.id
_entity.type
_entity.pdbx_description
1 polymer ?
#
loop_
_entity_poly.entity_id
_entity_poly.type
_entity_poly.pdbx_seq_one_letter_code
_entity_poly.pdbx_strand_id
1 'polypeptide(L)'
;MTPLELLGLICFFAIVRVAISIKPAPVIAGASGGPTARTVIREYLDAFIVAGLVALFLITFVVRTFFIPSGSMIPTLQIHDVLLVNEFEFRFAKPQHEDIVVFPPPIPSPNDFIKRLIGAPGDTLRIHNGIVYRNGVALDEPYEAEKPNYELEVRDYEIYVDGQPLDPSQANIPPKAMWSAPDRIPDGCYFMMGDNRNDSEDSHIWGFAQAGGTFDAGPLKGERASFTGKAFLIFWPLDRLRVLH
;
A
#
# COMPACT_ATOMS: atom_id res chain seq x y z
N MET A 1 3.78 0.30 -20.07
CA MET A 1 2.63 0.70 -20.91
C MET A 1 1.71 1.55 -20.04
N THR A 2 1.44 2.77 -20.45
CA THR A 2 0.54 3.68 -19.72
C THR A 2 -0.93 3.28 -19.94
N PRO A 3 -1.88 3.67 -19.06
CA PRO A 3 -3.31 3.43 -19.29
C PRO A 3 -3.80 3.98 -20.63
N LEU A 4 -3.22 5.08 -21.10
CA LEU A 4 -3.56 5.70 -22.38
C LEU A 4 -3.10 4.86 -23.58
N GLU A 5 -1.90 4.29 -23.51
CA GLU A 5 -1.37 3.37 -24.54
C GLU A 5 -2.20 2.09 -24.61
N LEU A 6 -2.60 1.53 -23.46
CA LEU A 6 -3.47 0.36 -23.39
C LEU A 6 -4.85 0.65 -23.98
N LEU A 7 -5.43 1.80 -23.67
CA LEU A 7 -6.70 2.24 -24.27
C LEU A 7 -6.58 2.37 -25.80
N GLY A 8 -5.49 2.95 -26.28
CA GLY A 8 -5.21 3.04 -27.73
C GLY A 8 -5.16 1.67 -28.42
N LEU A 9 -4.51 0.69 -27.77
CA LEU A 9 -4.43 -0.68 -28.29
C LEU A 9 -5.80 -1.37 -28.32
N ILE A 10 -6.61 -1.21 -27.27
CA ILE A 10 -7.98 -1.73 -27.20
C ILE A 10 -8.84 -1.13 -28.31
N CYS A 11 -8.78 0.19 -28.52
CA CYS A 11 -9.47 0.87 -29.60
C CYS A 11 -9.04 0.37 -30.98
N PHE A 12 -7.75 0.14 -31.19
CA PHE A 12 -7.22 -0.44 -32.43
C PHE A 12 -7.82 -1.83 -32.69
N PHE A 13 -7.79 -2.75 -31.71
CA PHE A 13 -8.39 -4.06 -31.83
C PHE A 13 -9.90 -4.00 -32.09
N ALA A 14 -10.61 -3.09 -31.45
CA ALA A 14 -12.04 -2.88 -31.71
C ALA A 14 -12.32 -2.42 -33.13
N ILE A 15 -11.53 -1.48 -33.67
CA ILE A 15 -11.64 -1.03 -35.07
C ILE A 15 -11.39 -2.20 -36.05
N VAL A 16 -10.31 -2.96 -35.85
CA VAL A 16 -9.98 -4.12 -36.66
C VAL A 16 -11.11 -5.15 -36.61
N ARG A 17 -11.65 -5.42 -35.43
CA ARG A 17 -12.78 -6.33 -35.22
C ARG A 17 -14.03 -5.90 -35.99
N VAL A 18 -14.35 -4.60 -35.94
CA VAL A 18 -15.47 -4.03 -36.70
C VAL A 18 -15.22 -4.13 -38.21
N ALA A 19 -14.03 -3.78 -38.70
CA ALA A 19 -13.67 -3.85 -40.12
C ALA A 19 -13.80 -5.28 -40.69
N ILE A 20 -13.39 -6.30 -39.91
CA ILE A 20 -13.58 -7.69 -40.26
C ILE A 20 -15.07 -8.07 -40.29
N SER A 21 -15.93 -7.43 -39.51
CA SER A 21 -17.35 -7.74 -39.47
C SER A 21 -18.14 -7.17 -40.69
N ILE A 22 -17.74 -6.02 -41.20
CA ILE A 22 -18.44 -5.30 -42.28
C ILE A 22 -18.29 -6.02 -43.61
N LYS A 23 -17.18 -6.70 -43.90
CA LYS A 23 -17.01 -7.43 -45.16
C LYS A 23 -17.75 -8.77 -45.08
N PRO A 24 -18.71 -9.04 -45.97
CA PRO A 24 -19.38 -10.35 -46.03
C PRO A 24 -18.36 -11.47 -46.30
N ALA A 25 -18.49 -12.61 -45.60
CA ALA A 25 -17.68 -13.75 -45.89
C ALA A 25 -18.09 -14.30 -47.27
N PRO A 26 -17.14 -14.70 -48.14
CA PRO A 26 -17.48 -15.42 -49.37
C PRO A 26 -18.19 -16.71 -48.97
N VAL A 27 -19.40 -16.91 -49.47
CA VAL A 27 -20.17 -18.15 -49.29
C VAL A 27 -19.53 -19.20 -50.18
N ILE A 28 -18.67 -20.04 -49.62
CA ILE A 28 -18.15 -21.24 -50.31
C ILE A 28 -19.19 -22.33 -50.09
N ALA A 29 -20.03 -22.55 -51.09
CA ALA A 29 -20.99 -23.65 -51.08
C ALA A 29 -20.23 -24.98 -51.07
N GLY A 30 -20.37 -25.78 -50.00
CA GLY A 30 -19.83 -27.13 -49.90
C GLY A 30 -18.72 -27.37 -48.88
N ALA A 31 -18.34 -26.41 -48.04
CA ALA A 31 -17.36 -26.63 -46.98
C ALA A 31 -18.02 -27.27 -45.76
N SER A 32 -17.63 -28.48 -45.40
CA SER A 32 -17.98 -29.17 -44.17
C SER A 32 -17.42 -28.42 -42.93
N GLY A 33 -18.26 -27.85 -42.18
CA GLY A 33 -18.48 -27.39 -40.86
C GLY A 33 -17.34 -27.16 -39.86
N GLY A 34 -16.16 -26.63 -40.23
CA GLY A 34 -15.19 -26.12 -39.25
C GLY A 34 -15.25 -24.60 -39.12
N PRO A 35 -14.80 -24.01 -37.97
CA PRO A 35 -14.74 -22.56 -37.82
C PRO A 35 -13.84 -21.96 -38.90
N THR A 36 -14.35 -20.96 -39.63
CA THR A 36 -13.54 -20.26 -40.62
C THR A 36 -12.44 -19.46 -39.90
N ALA A 37 -11.27 -19.27 -40.58
CA ALA A 37 -10.18 -18.45 -40.04
C ALA A 37 -10.67 -17.06 -39.54
N ARG A 38 -11.69 -16.53 -40.23
CA ARG A 38 -12.33 -15.26 -39.84
C ARG A 38 -13.08 -15.36 -38.52
N THR A 39 -13.77 -16.45 -38.25
CA THR A 39 -14.46 -16.68 -36.95
C THR A 39 -13.45 -16.77 -35.82
N VAL A 40 -12.38 -17.53 -36.04
CA VAL A 40 -11.30 -17.70 -35.05
C VAL A 40 -10.62 -16.34 -34.74
N ILE A 41 -10.28 -15.56 -35.78
CA ILE A 41 -9.68 -14.23 -35.59
C ILE A 41 -10.61 -13.31 -34.80
N ARG A 42 -11.92 -13.33 -35.06
CA ARG A 42 -12.89 -12.52 -34.31
C ARG A 42 -12.96 -12.92 -32.83
N GLU A 43 -12.98 -14.21 -32.54
CA GLU A 43 -12.97 -14.72 -31.15
C GLU A 43 -11.72 -14.29 -30.38
N TYR A 44 -10.53 -14.34 -30.99
CA TYR A 44 -9.31 -13.83 -30.38
C TYR A 44 -9.35 -12.31 -30.17
N LEU A 45 -9.85 -11.55 -31.14
CA LEU A 45 -9.98 -10.09 -30.98
C LEU A 45 -10.97 -9.73 -29.84
N ASP A 46 -12.10 -10.42 -29.75
CA ASP A 46 -13.06 -10.23 -28.67
C ASP A 46 -12.42 -10.56 -27.28
N ALA A 47 -11.66 -11.66 -27.21
CA ALA A 47 -10.92 -12.03 -26.00
C ALA A 47 -9.86 -10.97 -25.61
N PHE A 48 -9.09 -10.46 -26.57
CA PHE A 48 -8.10 -9.40 -26.31
C PHE A 48 -8.75 -8.09 -25.89
N ILE A 49 -9.88 -7.71 -26.47
CA ILE A 49 -10.62 -6.51 -26.08
C ILE A 49 -11.11 -6.65 -24.62
N VAL A 50 -11.74 -7.78 -24.27
CA VAL A 50 -12.22 -8.02 -22.92
C VAL A 50 -11.07 -8.05 -21.91
N ALA A 51 -10.01 -8.79 -22.19
CA ALA A 51 -8.83 -8.84 -21.33
C ALA A 51 -8.18 -7.46 -21.16
N GLY A 52 -8.09 -6.69 -22.25
CA GLY A 52 -7.57 -5.32 -22.21
C GLY A 52 -8.43 -4.37 -21.37
N LEU A 53 -9.75 -4.45 -21.47
CA LEU A 53 -10.67 -3.64 -20.64
C LEU A 53 -10.56 -4.00 -19.17
N VAL A 54 -10.46 -5.29 -18.83
CA VAL A 54 -10.23 -5.74 -17.45
C VAL A 54 -8.89 -5.23 -16.93
N ALA A 55 -7.82 -5.38 -17.71
CA ALA A 55 -6.50 -4.88 -17.33
C ALA A 55 -6.49 -3.36 -17.14
N LEU A 56 -7.14 -2.62 -18.05
CA LEU A 56 -7.27 -1.16 -17.95
C LEU A 56 -8.01 -0.75 -16.67
N PHE A 57 -9.08 -1.44 -16.34
CA PHE A 57 -9.83 -1.20 -15.10
C PHE A 57 -8.95 -1.45 -13.86
N LEU A 58 -8.25 -2.60 -13.81
CA LEU A 58 -7.38 -2.94 -12.68
C LEU A 58 -6.24 -1.92 -12.49
N ILE A 59 -5.54 -1.56 -13.56
CA ILE A 59 -4.41 -0.62 -13.50
C ILE A 59 -4.89 0.80 -13.17
N THR A 60 -6.11 1.16 -13.58
CA THR A 60 -6.61 2.53 -13.39
C THR A 60 -7.21 2.74 -12.00
N PHE A 61 -7.87 1.71 -11.43
CA PHE A 61 -8.72 1.89 -10.25
C PHE A 61 -8.32 1.04 -9.04
N VAL A 62 -7.51 -0.01 -9.23
CA VAL A 62 -7.28 -1.01 -8.17
C VAL A 62 -5.83 -1.07 -7.74
N VAL A 63 -4.89 -0.98 -8.67
CA VAL A 63 -3.47 -1.25 -8.42
C VAL A 63 -2.60 -0.10 -8.89
N ARG A 64 -1.72 0.38 -7.99
CA ARG A 64 -0.68 1.35 -8.32
C ARG A 64 0.70 0.75 -8.08
N THR A 65 1.67 1.16 -8.89
CA THR A 65 3.08 0.80 -8.70
C THR A 65 3.80 1.85 -7.88
N PHE A 66 4.61 1.38 -6.92
CA PHE A 66 5.50 2.23 -6.11
C PHE A 66 6.93 1.74 -6.22
N PHE A 67 7.85 2.69 -6.32
CA PHE A 67 9.29 2.43 -6.34
C PHE A 67 9.86 2.67 -4.95
N ILE A 68 10.78 1.81 -4.49
CA ILE A 68 11.39 1.90 -3.17
C ILE A 68 12.71 2.67 -3.25
N PRO A 69 12.78 3.91 -2.72
CA PRO A 69 13.98 4.73 -2.80
C PRO A 69 14.93 4.57 -1.61
N SER A 70 14.48 3.99 -0.48
CA SER A 70 15.22 3.96 0.78
C SER A 70 15.30 2.57 1.40
N GLY A 71 16.23 2.40 2.34
CA GLY A 71 16.47 1.13 3.03
C GLY A 71 15.62 0.88 4.28
N SER A 72 14.66 1.75 4.60
CA SER A 72 13.91 1.67 5.87
C SER A 72 13.09 0.39 6.06
N MET A 73 12.84 -0.36 5.01
CA MET A 73 12.07 -1.61 5.02
C MET A 73 12.93 -2.85 4.72
N ILE A 74 14.26 -2.71 4.74
CA ILE A 74 15.18 -3.86 4.65
C ILE A 74 14.99 -4.74 5.90
N PRO A 75 14.97 -6.09 5.76
CA PRO A 75 15.24 -6.90 4.57
C PRO A 75 14.02 -7.18 3.70
N THR A 76 12.83 -6.81 4.14
CA THR A 76 11.58 -7.13 3.44
C THR A 76 11.53 -6.49 2.06
N LEU A 77 11.78 -5.18 1.98
CA LEU A 77 11.86 -4.42 0.74
C LEU A 77 13.28 -3.89 0.59
N GLN A 78 13.82 -3.97 -0.62
CA GLN A 78 15.13 -3.42 -0.95
C GLN A 78 15.01 -2.18 -1.82
N ILE A 79 16.04 -1.36 -1.80
CA ILE A 79 16.13 -0.21 -2.70
C ILE A 79 16.04 -0.71 -4.14
N HIS A 80 15.26 0.01 -4.96
CA HIS A 80 14.94 -0.30 -6.35
C HIS A 80 13.87 -1.40 -6.56
N ASP A 81 13.30 -1.98 -5.49
CA ASP A 81 12.10 -2.79 -5.65
C ASP A 81 10.95 -1.94 -6.22
N VAL A 82 10.13 -2.55 -7.09
CA VAL A 82 8.87 -1.99 -7.56
C VAL A 82 7.74 -2.82 -6.99
N LEU A 83 6.84 -2.18 -6.31
CA LEU A 83 5.71 -2.81 -5.63
C LEU A 83 4.41 -2.61 -6.39
N LEU A 84 3.51 -3.58 -6.26
CA LEU A 84 2.10 -3.39 -6.53
C LEU A 84 1.37 -3.12 -5.20
N VAL A 85 0.58 -2.04 -5.20
CA VAL A 85 -0.17 -1.55 -4.06
C VAL A 85 -1.65 -1.55 -4.40
N ASN A 86 -2.46 -2.15 -3.53
CA ASN A 86 -3.90 -2.18 -3.61
C ASN A 86 -4.47 -0.92 -2.95
N GLU A 87 -4.90 0.06 -3.75
CA GLU A 87 -5.51 1.30 -3.26
C GLU A 87 -6.99 1.14 -2.86
N PHE A 88 -7.57 0.01 -3.21
CA PHE A 88 -9.00 -0.23 -3.02
C PHE A 88 -9.34 -0.85 -1.66
N GLU A 89 -8.41 -1.59 -1.08
CA GLU A 89 -8.63 -2.38 0.14
C GLU A 89 -9.09 -1.53 1.32
N PHE A 90 -8.40 -0.43 1.60
CA PHE A 90 -8.71 0.44 2.74
C PHE A 90 -9.98 1.29 2.59
N ARG A 91 -10.68 1.17 1.45
CA ARG A 91 -12.04 1.73 1.29
C ARG A 91 -13.12 0.86 1.94
N PHE A 92 -12.82 -0.43 2.15
CA PHE A 92 -13.78 -1.42 2.64
C PHE A 92 -13.31 -2.17 3.89
N ALA A 93 -12.01 -2.26 4.11
CA ALA A 93 -11.41 -2.94 5.24
C ALA A 93 -10.54 -1.98 6.06
N LYS A 94 -10.47 -2.23 7.37
CA LYS A 94 -9.51 -1.52 8.23
C LYS A 94 -8.13 -2.13 8.04
N PRO A 95 -7.06 -1.33 8.10
CA PRO A 95 -5.70 -1.84 8.13
C PRO A 95 -5.50 -2.84 9.27
N GLN A 96 -4.78 -3.91 8.99
CA GLN A 96 -4.50 -4.99 9.93
C GLN A 96 -3.06 -4.90 10.43
N HIS A 97 -2.79 -5.52 11.58
CA HIS A 97 -1.42 -5.69 12.07
C HIS A 97 -0.55 -6.38 11.01
N GLU A 98 0.69 -5.93 10.90
CA GLU A 98 1.72 -6.40 9.97
C GLU A 98 1.48 -6.04 8.49
N ASP A 99 0.36 -5.38 8.14
CA ASP A 99 0.19 -4.83 6.80
C ASP A 99 1.34 -3.87 6.45
N ILE A 100 1.88 -4.02 5.24
CA ILE A 100 2.82 -3.05 4.68
C ILE A 100 2.00 -1.98 3.97
N VAL A 101 1.99 -0.78 4.54
CA VAL A 101 1.10 0.32 4.15
C VAL A 101 1.88 1.43 3.48
N VAL A 102 1.34 1.93 2.35
CA VAL A 102 1.79 3.16 1.70
C VAL A 102 0.86 4.30 2.12
N PHE A 103 1.43 5.40 2.59
CA PHE A 103 0.67 6.53 3.13
C PHE A 103 1.47 7.84 3.08
N PRO A 104 0.81 9.01 2.99
CA PRO A 104 1.46 10.29 3.20
C PRO A 104 1.86 10.40 4.68
N PRO A 105 3.15 10.67 4.98
CA PRO A 105 3.61 10.79 6.37
C PRO A 105 3.02 12.05 7.03
N PRO A 106 2.92 12.10 8.38
CA PRO A 106 2.42 13.28 9.10
C PRO A 106 3.46 14.41 9.20
N ILE A 107 4.46 14.40 8.35
CA ILE A 107 5.52 15.40 8.22
C ILE A 107 5.64 15.86 6.76
N PRO A 108 6.12 17.07 6.49
CA PRO A 108 6.31 17.55 5.12
C PRO A 108 7.21 16.61 4.32
N SER A 109 6.67 16.00 3.28
CA SER A 109 7.38 15.09 2.38
C SER A 109 6.80 15.16 0.97
N PRO A 110 7.65 15.17 -0.08
CA PRO A 110 7.17 15.10 -1.45
C PRO A 110 6.68 13.70 -1.85
N ASN A 111 6.96 12.68 -1.02
CA ASN A 111 6.68 11.28 -1.34
C ASN A 111 5.90 10.61 -0.21
N ASP A 112 5.07 9.65 -0.59
CA ASP A 112 4.46 8.72 0.36
C ASP A 112 5.54 7.86 1.03
N PHE A 113 5.31 7.52 2.31
CA PHE A 113 6.11 6.57 3.05
C PHE A 113 5.53 5.16 2.90
N ILE A 114 6.40 4.18 3.11
CA ILE A 114 6.02 2.79 3.22
C ILE A 114 6.58 2.23 4.52
N LYS A 115 5.69 1.69 5.36
CA LYS A 115 6.02 1.14 6.67
C LYS A 115 5.13 -0.07 6.99
N ARG A 116 5.54 -0.83 8.00
CA ARG A 116 4.72 -1.90 8.56
C ARG A 116 3.86 -1.37 9.70
N LEU A 117 2.59 -1.78 9.72
CA LEU A 117 1.66 -1.44 10.78
C LEU A 117 1.91 -2.34 12.01
N ILE A 118 2.43 -1.76 13.07
CA ILE A 118 2.76 -2.48 14.31
C ILE A 118 1.66 -2.34 15.36
N GLY A 119 1.08 -1.15 15.48
CA GLY A 119 0.01 -0.89 16.44
C GLY A 119 -1.21 -0.26 15.79
N ALA A 120 -2.39 -0.75 16.16
CA ALA A 120 -3.70 -0.28 15.69
C ALA A 120 -4.47 0.45 16.80
N PRO A 121 -5.55 1.18 16.48
CA PRO A 121 -6.38 1.86 17.47
C PRO A 121 -6.79 0.95 18.63
N GLY A 122 -6.56 1.41 19.86
CA GLY A 122 -6.87 0.67 21.08
C GLY A 122 -5.78 -0.28 21.58
N ASP A 123 -4.70 -0.50 20.83
CA ASP A 123 -3.56 -1.27 21.32
C ASP A 123 -2.74 -0.49 22.34
N THR A 124 -2.13 -1.19 23.30
CA THR A 124 -1.00 -0.69 24.06
C THR A 124 0.29 -1.07 23.35
N LEU A 125 1.27 -0.17 23.34
CA LEU A 125 2.55 -0.43 22.66
C LEU A 125 3.72 0.00 23.57
N ARG A 126 4.71 -0.92 23.66
CA ARG A 126 5.95 -0.69 24.37
C ARG A 126 7.10 -1.36 23.66
N ILE A 127 8.25 -0.70 23.61
CA ILE A 127 9.52 -1.30 23.21
C ILE A 127 10.43 -1.31 24.44
N HIS A 128 10.94 -2.49 24.81
CA HIS A 128 11.80 -2.65 25.96
C HIS A 128 12.88 -3.69 25.69
N ASN A 129 14.14 -3.30 25.91
CA ASN A 129 15.31 -4.16 25.63
C ASN A 129 15.30 -4.72 24.18
N GLY A 130 14.91 -3.91 23.21
CA GLY A 130 14.86 -4.29 21.80
C GLY A 130 13.72 -5.26 21.44
N ILE A 131 12.72 -5.43 22.29
CA ILE A 131 11.53 -6.25 22.05
C ILE A 131 10.32 -5.37 21.99
N VAL A 132 9.50 -5.52 20.94
CA VAL A 132 8.23 -4.83 20.81
C VAL A 132 7.14 -5.64 21.51
N TYR A 133 6.41 -4.99 22.41
CA TYR A 133 5.26 -5.54 23.12
C TYR A 133 4.00 -4.84 22.65
N ARG A 134 3.01 -5.62 22.20
CA ARG A 134 1.67 -5.15 21.88
C ARG A 134 0.66 -5.84 22.78
N ASN A 135 -0.15 -5.05 23.48
CA ASN A 135 -1.12 -5.56 24.46
C ASN A 135 -0.47 -6.47 25.54
N GLY A 136 0.75 -6.14 25.94
CA GLY A 136 1.52 -6.89 26.94
C GLY A 136 2.18 -8.17 26.41
N VAL A 137 2.02 -8.52 25.14
CA VAL A 137 2.60 -9.71 24.51
C VAL A 137 3.78 -9.30 23.62
N ALA A 138 4.92 -9.96 23.80
CA ALA A 138 6.08 -9.79 22.92
C ALA A 138 5.73 -10.24 21.49
N LEU A 139 6.04 -9.42 20.51
CA LEU A 139 5.85 -9.76 19.10
C LEU A 139 6.98 -10.68 18.61
N ASP A 140 6.63 -11.63 17.75
CA ASP A 140 7.58 -12.40 16.94
C ASP A 140 7.71 -11.69 15.59
N GLU A 141 8.87 -11.09 15.32
CA GLU A 141 9.08 -10.19 14.20
C GLU A 141 10.20 -10.71 13.28
N PRO A 142 9.98 -11.82 12.54
CA PRO A 142 10.99 -12.42 11.68
C PRO A 142 11.42 -11.53 10.51
N TYR A 143 10.71 -10.44 10.29
CA TYR A 143 10.96 -9.44 9.24
C TYR A 143 11.91 -8.32 9.68
N GLU A 144 12.20 -8.15 10.97
CA GLU A 144 13.11 -7.09 11.44
C GLU A 144 14.55 -7.35 11.00
N ALA A 145 15.26 -6.31 10.55
CA ALA A 145 16.68 -6.39 10.22
C ALA A 145 17.52 -6.49 11.48
N GLU A 146 17.14 -5.75 12.49
CA GLU A 146 17.80 -5.62 13.79
C GLU A 146 16.78 -5.15 14.83
N LYS A 147 17.07 -5.40 16.09
CA LYS A 147 16.22 -4.97 17.19
C LYS A 147 16.31 -3.46 17.40
N PRO A 148 15.20 -2.80 17.78
CA PRO A 148 15.22 -1.40 18.16
C PRO A 148 16.26 -1.15 19.26
N ASN A 149 17.10 -0.12 19.09
CA ASN A 149 18.11 0.29 20.07
C ASN A 149 17.64 1.42 20.99
N TYR A 150 16.33 1.68 21.01
CA TYR A 150 15.66 2.69 21.82
C TYR A 150 14.53 2.06 22.65
N GLU A 151 14.19 2.70 23.75
CA GLU A 151 13.02 2.38 24.58
C GLU A 151 11.83 3.21 24.10
N LEU A 152 10.64 2.63 24.06
CA LEU A 152 9.44 3.36 23.68
C LEU A 152 8.24 2.92 24.53
N GLU A 153 7.40 3.87 24.89
CA GLU A 153 6.17 3.60 25.59
C GLU A 153 5.07 4.62 25.20
N VAL A 154 3.90 4.12 24.87
CA VAL A 154 2.70 4.93 24.70
C VAL A 154 2.03 5.01 26.09
N ARG A 155 2.02 6.20 26.70
CA ARG A 155 1.41 6.45 28.01
C ARG A 155 1.09 7.93 28.20
N ASP A 156 0.23 8.23 29.15
CA ASP A 156 -0.12 9.63 29.54
C ASP A 156 -0.64 10.48 28.36
N TYR A 157 -1.21 9.84 27.30
CA TYR A 157 -1.65 10.45 26.04
C TYR A 157 -0.50 10.98 25.16
N GLU A 158 0.68 10.38 25.29
CA GLU A 158 1.90 10.76 24.59
C GLU A 158 2.69 9.51 24.16
N ILE A 159 3.68 9.71 23.31
CA ILE A 159 4.70 8.73 22.98
C ILE A 159 6.00 9.16 23.63
N TYR A 160 6.56 8.31 24.46
CA TYR A 160 7.87 8.50 25.07
C TYR A 160 8.91 7.67 24.35
N VAL A 161 10.02 8.30 23.97
CA VAL A 161 11.20 7.63 23.39
C VAL A 161 12.39 7.92 24.30
N ASP A 162 13.07 6.88 24.79
CA ASP A 162 14.16 6.97 25.77
C ASP A 162 13.79 7.83 27.00
N GLY A 163 12.53 7.70 27.43
CA GLY A 163 11.97 8.41 28.58
C GLY A 163 11.61 9.87 28.35
N GLN A 164 11.77 10.38 27.13
CA GLN A 164 11.37 11.75 26.74
C GLN A 164 10.12 11.72 25.86
N PRO A 165 9.12 12.58 26.13
CA PRO A 165 7.96 12.69 25.26
C PRO A 165 8.35 13.27 23.91
N LEU A 166 7.69 12.81 22.82
CA LEU A 166 7.84 13.44 21.51
C LEU A 166 7.33 14.88 21.54
N ASP A 167 8.02 15.76 20.84
CA ASP A 167 7.60 17.15 20.69
C ASP A 167 6.31 17.24 19.83
N PRO A 168 5.17 17.70 20.42
CA PRO A 168 3.91 17.82 19.69
C PRO A 168 3.95 18.81 18.52
N SER A 169 4.98 19.67 18.44
CA SER A 169 5.17 20.57 17.28
C SER A 169 5.79 19.87 16.07
N GLN A 170 6.45 18.73 16.30
CA GLN A 170 7.14 17.95 15.27
C GLN A 170 6.47 16.60 15.00
N ALA A 171 5.66 16.11 15.96
CA ALA A 171 5.03 14.82 15.87
C ALA A 171 3.50 14.92 15.88
N ASN A 172 2.84 14.06 15.12
CA ASN A 172 1.39 13.94 15.14
C ASN A 172 0.95 13.14 16.38
N ILE A 173 0.69 13.86 17.47
CA ILE A 173 0.11 13.33 18.71
C ILE A 173 -1.30 13.90 18.84
N PRO A 174 -2.35 13.11 18.55
CA PRO A 174 -3.72 13.61 18.57
C PRO A 174 -4.18 14.13 19.93
N PRO A 175 -5.16 15.03 19.96
CA PRO A 175 -5.67 15.57 21.22
C PRO A 175 -6.31 14.47 22.09
N LYS A 176 -6.27 14.64 23.41
CA LYS A 176 -6.74 13.64 24.40
C LYS A 176 -8.15 13.12 24.18
N ALA A 177 -9.00 13.91 23.53
CA ALA A 177 -10.38 13.48 23.19
C ALA A 177 -10.46 12.30 22.23
N MET A 178 -9.40 12.00 21.47
CA MET A 178 -9.32 10.85 20.54
C MET A 178 -8.79 9.57 21.23
N TRP A 179 -8.35 9.67 22.47
CA TRP A 179 -7.78 8.55 23.18
C TRP A 179 -8.86 7.85 24.02
N SER A 180 -9.01 6.55 23.83
CA SER A 180 -9.89 5.71 24.66
C SER A 180 -9.33 5.49 26.07
N ALA A 181 -7.99 5.52 26.20
CA ALA A 181 -7.25 5.44 27.46
C ALA A 181 -5.86 6.06 27.32
N PRO A 182 -5.18 6.46 28.41
CA PRO A 182 -3.92 7.20 28.34
C PRO A 182 -2.74 6.40 27.79
N ASP A 183 -2.85 5.08 27.75
CA ASP A 183 -1.82 4.12 27.32
C ASP A 183 -2.16 3.41 26.02
N ARG A 184 -3.22 3.84 25.32
CA ARG A 184 -3.70 3.18 24.10
C ARG A 184 -3.56 4.06 22.88
N ILE A 185 -3.24 3.46 21.76
CA ILE A 185 -3.21 4.14 20.46
C ILE A 185 -4.57 4.77 20.18
N PRO A 186 -4.64 6.06 19.81
CA PRO A 186 -5.89 6.79 19.61
C PRO A 186 -6.73 6.22 18.46
N ASP A 187 -8.03 6.52 18.47
CA ASP A 187 -8.94 6.15 17.40
C ASP A 187 -8.51 6.75 16.06
N GLY A 188 -8.52 5.92 15.01
CA GLY A 188 -8.09 6.30 13.66
C GLY A 188 -6.58 6.44 13.46
N CYS A 189 -5.78 6.24 14.51
CA CYS A 189 -4.33 6.35 14.52
C CYS A 189 -3.65 4.99 14.49
N TYR A 190 -2.48 4.94 13.86
CA TYR A 190 -1.70 3.72 13.68
C TYR A 190 -0.23 4.00 13.98
N PHE A 191 0.41 3.05 14.65
CA PHE A 191 1.83 3.09 14.89
C PHE A 191 2.57 2.28 13.83
N MET A 192 3.40 2.98 13.06
CA MET A 192 4.08 2.45 11.90
C MET A 192 5.56 2.32 12.18
N MET A 193 6.17 1.20 11.80
CA MET A 193 7.62 1.00 11.93
C MET A 193 8.23 0.49 10.63
N GLY A 194 9.47 0.88 10.38
CA GLY A 194 10.29 0.24 9.36
C GLY A 194 10.78 -1.14 9.82
N ASP A 195 11.00 -2.06 8.91
CA ASP A 195 11.61 -3.35 9.23
C ASP A 195 13.11 -3.19 9.56
N ASN A 196 13.75 -2.13 9.03
CA ASN A 196 15.10 -1.68 9.42
C ASN A 196 14.98 -0.66 10.58
N ARG A 197 14.79 -1.19 11.80
CA ARG A 197 14.35 -0.48 12.99
C ARG A 197 15.15 0.77 13.32
N ASN A 198 16.47 0.70 13.23
CA ASN A 198 17.36 1.79 13.62
C ASN A 198 17.75 2.72 12.45
N ASP A 199 17.34 2.37 11.21
CA ASP A 199 17.54 3.18 10.00
C ASP A 199 16.18 3.47 9.32
N SER A 200 15.21 3.86 10.13
CA SER A 200 13.85 4.16 9.68
C SER A 200 13.32 5.43 10.34
N GLU A 201 12.92 6.37 9.52
CA GLU A 201 12.13 7.52 9.97
C GLU A 201 10.66 7.07 10.05
N ASP A 202 10.16 6.79 11.27
CA ASP A 202 8.84 6.22 11.48
C ASP A 202 8.15 6.77 12.75
N SER A 203 7.13 6.08 13.28
CA SER A 203 6.30 6.60 14.37
C SER A 203 7.06 6.95 15.65
N HIS A 204 8.25 6.39 15.86
CA HIS A 204 9.09 6.76 17.02
C HIS A 204 9.67 8.18 16.88
N ILE A 205 9.58 8.81 15.70
CA ILE A 205 10.04 10.19 15.43
C ILE A 205 8.86 11.12 15.20
N TRP A 206 7.94 10.77 14.29
CA TRP A 206 6.87 11.66 13.85
C TRP A 206 5.48 11.32 14.41
N GLY A 207 5.37 10.39 15.35
CA GLY A 207 4.12 10.07 16.02
C GLY A 207 3.22 9.11 15.23
N PHE A 208 1.91 9.35 15.25
CA PHE A 208 0.94 8.43 14.63
C PHE A 208 0.66 8.77 13.17
N ALA A 209 0.55 7.74 12.31
CA ALA A 209 -0.11 7.85 11.02
C ALA A 209 -1.63 7.79 11.21
N GLN A 210 -2.40 8.43 10.31
CA GLN A 210 -3.87 8.42 10.35
C GLN A 210 -4.44 7.87 9.04
N ALA A 211 -5.42 6.96 9.15
CA ALA A 211 -6.01 6.30 8.00
C ALA A 211 -7.14 7.10 7.32
N GLY A 212 -7.50 8.26 7.86
CA GLY A 212 -8.55 9.10 7.30
C GLY A 212 -8.77 10.39 8.07
N GLY A 213 -9.55 11.30 7.52
CA GLY A 213 -9.78 12.61 8.12
C GLY A 213 -8.70 13.63 7.79
N THR A 214 -8.27 14.36 8.81
CA THR A 214 -7.15 15.32 8.74
C THR A 214 -6.19 15.05 9.88
N PHE A 215 -4.92 15.40 9.73
CA PHE A 215 -3.97 15.34 10.83
C PHE A 215 -4.40 16.28 11.96
N ASP A 216 -4.43 15.76 13.18
CA ASP A 216 -4.95 16.50 14.36
C ASP A 216 -3.86 17.30 15.08
N ALA A 217 -2.59 16.97 14.82
CA ALA A 217 -1.43 17.61 15.46
C ALA A 217 -0.22 17.60 14.51
N GLY A 218 0.90 18.13 15.00
CA GLY A 218 2.17 18.14 14.29
C GLY A 218 2.26 19.17 13.15
N PRO A 219 3.29 19.06 12.30
CA PRO A 219 3.60 20.05 11.28
C PRO A 219 2.56 20.12 10.15
N LEU A 220 1.77 19.07 9.93
CA LEU A 220 0.72 19.02 8.90
C LEU A 220 -0.69 19.10 9.46
N LYS A 221 -0.87 19.65 10.66
CA LYS A 221 -2.19 19.80 11.28
C LYS A 221 -3.20 20.47 10.35
N GLY A 222 -4.33 19.80 10.16
CA GLY A 222 -5.42 20.26 9.29
C GLY A 222 -5.31 19.81 7.82
N GLU A 223 -4.19 19.21 7.40
CA GLU A 223 -4.08 18.60 6.09
C GLU A 223 -4.70 17.21 6.05
N ARG A 224 -5.10 16.77 4.86
CA ARG A 224 -5.79 15.49 4.69
C ARG A 224 -4.87 14.32 5.02
N ALA A 225 -5.35 13.46 5.92
CA ALA A 225 -4.73 12.18 6.25
C ALA A 225 -5.48 11.04 5.55
N SER A 226 -4.75 10.11 4.95
CA SER A 226 -5.34 8.89 4.38
C SER A 226 -4.25 7.87 4.10
N PHE A 227 -4.59 6.58 4.16
CA PHE A 227 -3.68 5.56 3.62
C PHE A 227 -3.90 5.44 2.11
N THR A 228 -2.81 5.41 1.37
CA THR A 228 -2.81 5.25 -0.09
C THR A 228 -3.19 3.81 -0.45
N GLY A 229 -2.62 2.81 0.23
CA GLY A 229 -2.98 1.41 0.00
C GLY A 229 -2.05 0.42 0.69
N LYS A 230 -2.38 -0.87 0.52
CA LYS A 230 -1.61 -2.01 1.02
C LYS A 230 -0.69 -2.55 -0.06
N ALA A 231 0.61 -2.63 0.23
CA ALA A 231 1.56 -3.32 -0.64
C ALA A 231 1.36 -4.84 -0.52
N PHE A 232 1.21 -5.53 -1.65
CA PHE A 232 0.93 -6.96 -1.64
C PHE A 232 1.87 -7.81 -2.51
N LEU A 233 2.66 -7.17 -3.40
CA LEU A 233 3.56 -7.89 -4.29
C LEU A 233 4.79 -7.04 -4.61
N ILE A 234 5.98 -7.65 -4.50
CA ILE A 234 7.18 -7.15 -5.17
C ILE A 234 7.09 -7.63 -6.63
N PHE A 235 6.90 -6.69 -7.55
CA PHE A 235 6.71 -6.98 -8.96
C PHE A 235 8.03 -7.01 -9.75
N TRP A 236 9.00 -6.20 -9.35
CA TRP A 236 10.31 -6.08 -9.98
C TRP A 236 11.38 -5.77 -8.92
N PRO A 237 12.61 -6.27 -9.07
CA PRO A 237 13.11 -7.12 -10.16
C PRO A 237 12.55 -8.56 -10.08
N LEU A 238 12.62 -9.30 -11.21
CA LEU A 238 11.96 -10.63 -11.32
C LEU A 238 12.53 -11.69 -10.38
N ASP A 239 13.82 -11.60 -10.03
CA ASP A 239 14.48 -12.47 -9.06
C ASP A 239 13.99 -12.24 -7.61
N ARG A 240 13.31 -11.12 -7.37
CA ARG A 240 12.68 -10.77 -6.10
C ARG A 240 11.14 -10.84 -6.13
N LEU A 241 10.57 -11.36 -7.21
CA LEU A 241 9.11 -11.51 -7.33
C LEU A 241 8.54 -12.30 -6.15
N ARG A 242 7.76 -11.64 -5.29
CA ARG A 242 7.27 -12.23 -4.03
C ARG A 242 6.00 -11.55 -3.56
N VAL A 243 5.03 -12.35 -3.11
CA VAL A 243 3.85 -11.84 -2.38
C VAL A 243 4.29 -11.38 -1.00
N LEU A 244 3.78 -10.24 -0.57
CA LEU A 244 3.97 -9.66 0.75
C LEU A 244 2.79 -10.04 1.66
N HIS A 245 3.12 -10.38 2.90
CA HIS A 245 2.15 -10.78 3.93
C HIS A 245 2.30 -9.88 5.14
#